data_be3fdd510c9282fd690c6fe095d80c85
#
_entry.id   be3fdd510c9282fd690c6fe095d80c85
#
_cell.length_a   1.000
_cell.length_b   1.000
_cell.length_c   1.000
_cell.angle_alpha   90.00
_cell.angle_beta   90.00
_cell.angle_gamma   90.00
#
_symmetry.space_group_name_H-M   'P 1'
#
loop_
_entity.id
_entity.type
_entity.pdbx_description
1 polymer ?
#
loop_
_entity_poly.entity_id
_entity_poly.type
_entity_poly.pdbx_seq_one_letter_code
_entity_poly.pdbx_strand_id
1 'polypeptide(L)'
;MNGRAFVPIFLCLALATTWLGASLWYGAPARTARGPRVRPSRSLAETFAQVLCRPPADVETVDWDSRPFDSTSLTQALASKDEARHVREIRALYVDLLRRAAGPADCGRIRQWVDRGLPVDEARRELASLPEARRVAQVRRVFVETAGRDPREWDDPALRRWVDSPYTLAEIRSRLVAQRPLVGVHYFAWYQLVSAGWRNDLTTVPADSPKPAIGRYESSDTDAIAAHIRQIEDAGFDFAIVHVIAGFPRTWMNARTFVDRLSGHRLKAAILLDGLYAEDAAAKAMWVRQARDEFAGDRHYLRIDGEPLVLLFSAPIDFDVPGVALRNVYWTDRYDPGRNTFNPSRRLEPRDWPFWAPTPQPLVNGVVPVVPGYTDAPLGRSRTMVHPRDNGRMYREQWQRALALHPELILVYSWNEYFEQTAIEPTDAWGDQYVRMSACFIAHAHRGTTGSC
;
A
#
# COMPACT_ATOMS: atom_id res chain seq x y z
N MET A 1 23.45 -24.84 -39.76
CA MET A 1 22.39 -24.16 -40.52
C MET A 1 21.73 -23.13 -39.59
N ASN A 2 21.95 -21.85 -39.90
CA ASN A 2 21.64 -20.72 -39.07
C ASN A 2 20.18 -20.33 -39.18
N GLY A 3 19.49 -20.12 -38.04
CA GLY A 3 18.18 -19.51 -37.98
C GLY A 3 18.17 -18.41 -36.92
N ARG A 4 18.48 -17.16 -37.33
CA ARG A 4 18.29 -15.96 -36.53
C ARG A 4 16.82 -15.53 -36.64
N ALA A 5 16.14 -15.39 -35.52
CA ALA A 5 14.83 -14.75 -35.45
C ALA A 5 14.99 -13.26 -35.28
N PHE A 6 14.37 -12.52 -36.21
CA PHE A 6 14.28 -11.05 -36.22
C PHE A 6 13.18 -10.57 -35.31
N VAL A 7 13.47 -9.54 -34.53
CA VAL A 7 12.49 -8.70 -33.82
C VAL A 7 12.22 -7.46 -34.66
N PRO A 8 10.98 -7.12 -35.02
CA PRO A 8 10.71 -5.87 -35.73
C PRO A 8 10.47 -4.72 -34.74
N ILE A 9 11.31 -3.71 -34.90
CA ILE A 9 11.13 -2.37 -34.33
C ILE A 9 10.14 -1.61 -35.21
N PHE A 10 8.99 -1.22 -34.68
CA PHE A 10 8.08 -0.30 -35.39
C PHE A 10 8.45 1.15 -35.06
N LEU A 11 8.90 1.84 -36.09
CA LEU A 11 9.15 3.28 -36.10
C LEU A 11 7.92 3.96 -36.72
N CYS A 12 7.16 4.73 -36.00
CA CYS A 12 6.08 5.56 -36.55
C CYS A 12 6.61 6.91 -36.99
N LEU A 13 6.70 7.11 -38.32
CA LEU A 13 6.90 8.41 -38.96
C LEU A 13 5.55 9.13 -39.05
N ALA A 14 5.49 10.35 -38.51
CA ALA A 14 4.40 11.28 -38.75
C ALA A 14 4.63 12.05 -40.06
N LEU A 15 3.70 11.92 -41.00
CA LEU A 15 3.66 12.72 -42.22
C LEU A 15 2.76 13.95 -41.98
N ALA A 16 3.36 15.13 -42.12
CA ALA A 16 2.68 16.40 -42.20
C ALA A 16 2.23 16.65 -43.65
N THR A 17 0.94 16.86 -43.88
CA THR A 17 0.42 17.39 -45.17
C THR A 17 -0.04 18.81 -44.98
N THR A 18 0.66 19.70 -45.68
CA THR A 18 0.32 21.10 -45.88
C THR A 18 -0.84 21.24 -46.90
N TRP A 19 -1.83 22.05 -46.54
CA TRP A 19 -2.76 22.60 -47.53
C TRP A 19 -2.72 24.12 -47.49
N LEU A 20 -2.30 24.72 -48.64
CA LEU A 20 -2.42 26.12 -48.98
C LEU A 20 -3.77 26.35 -49.65
N GLY A 21 -4.53 27.33 -49.21
CA GLY A 21 -5.74 27.80 -49.86
C GLY A 21 -5.95 29.27 -49.53
N ALA A 22 -5.63 30.13 -50.47
CA ALA A 22 -5.85 31.58 -50.42
C ALA A 22 -7.29 31.92 -50.86
N SER A 23 -7.94 32.87 -50.15
CA SER A 23 -8.92 33.80 -50.76
C SER A 23 -9.36 34.92 -49.81
N LEU A 24 -8.94 36.12 -50.10
CA LEU A 24 -9.63 37.42 -50.23
C LEU A 24 -10.64 37.93 -49.18
N TRP A 25 -10.18 38.95 -48.48
CA TRP A 25 -10.74 40.25 -48.14
C TRP A 25 -12.26 40.46 -48.00
N TYR A 26 -12.66 40.82 -46.76
CA TYR A 26 -13.52 41.99 -46.49
C TYR A 26 -13.26 42.49 -45.05
N GLY A 27 -13.03 43.80 -44.91
CA GLY A 27 -12.68 44.42 -43.64
C GLY A 27 -13.88 44.60 -42.70
N ALA A 28 -13.63 44.38 -41.43
CA ALA A 28 -14.41 44.85 -40.28
C ALA A 28 -13.48 45.29 -39.18
N PRO A 29 -13.87 46.23 -38.29
CA PRO A 29 -12.96 46.98 -37.43
C PRO A 29 -12.33 46.12 -36.33
N ALA A 30 -11.08 46.43 -36.02
CA ALA A 30 -10.25 45.77 -35.01
C ALA A 30 -10.94 45.67 -33.65
N ARG A 31 -11.44 44.48 -33.35
CA ARG A 31 -11.61 44.04 -31.93
C ARG A 31 -10.27 43.54 -31.45
N THR A 32 -9.72 44.23 -30.44
CA THR A 32 -8.54 43.81 -29.70
C THR A 32 -8.64 42.33 -29.33
N ALA A 33 -7.88 41.49 -30.03
CA ALA A 33 -7.78 40.05 -29.73
C ALA A 33 -7.19 39.89 -28.34
N ARG A 34 -8.02 39.54 -27.37
CA ARG A 34 -7.53 38.95 -26.13
C ARG A 34 -6.87 37.62 -26.49
N GLY A 35 -5.55 37.49 -26.27
CA GLY A 35 -4.80 36.26 -26.50
C GLY A 35 -5.47 35.03 -25.83
N PRO A 36 -5.14 33.82 -26.29
CA PRO A 36 -5.73 32.60 -25.74
C PRO A 36 -5.51 32.56 -24.22
N ARG A 37 -6.59 32.61 -23.45
CA ARG A 37 -6.53 32.38 -22.00
C ARG A 37 -6.11 30.93 -21.79
N VAL A 38 -4.85 30.71 -21.46
CA VAL A 38 -4.39 29.42 -20.95
C VAL A 38 -5.16 29.21 -19.64
N ARG A 39 -6.05 28.22 -19.60
CA ARG A 39 -6.72 27.85 -18.35
C ARG A 39 -5.65 27.24 -17.44
N PRO A 40 -5.34 27.85 -16.28
CA PRO A 40 -4.38 27.29 -15.36
C PRO A 40 -4.89 25.94 -14.80
N SER A 41 -4.00 25.08 -14.38
CA SER A 41 -4.30 23.76 -13.79
C SER A 41 -5.14 23.85 -12.50
N ARG A 42 -5.19 25.04 -11.89
CA ARG A 42 -6.09 25.44 -10.79
C ARG A 42 -6.55 26.87 -11.00
N SER A 43 -7.83 27.12 -10.75
CA SER A 43 -8.36 28.48 -10.79
C SER A 43 -7.75 29.34 -9.66
N LEU A 44 -7.73 30.65 -9.86
CA LEU A 44 -7.35 31.62 -8.82
C LEU A 44 -8.13 31.36 -7.53
N ALA A 45 -9.45 31.14 -7.66
CA ALA A 45 -10.35 30.86 -6.52
C ALA A 45 -9.97 29.60 -5.76
N GLU A 46 -9.57 28.51 -6.47
CA GLU A 46 -9.14 27.27 -5.83
C GLU A 46 -7.85 27.46 -5.02
N THR A 47 -6.87 28.21 -5.54
CA THR A 47 -5.62 28.49 -4.83
C THR A 47 -5.88 29.32 -3.57
N PHE A 48 -6.73 30.37 -3.65
CA PHE A 48 -7.14 31.14 -2.48
C PHE A 48 -7.89 30.29 -1.45
N ALA A 49 -8.82 29.45 -1.90
CA ALA A 49 -9.54 28.54 -1.02
C ALA A 49 -8.58 27.53 -0.34
N GLN A 50 -7.59 27.03 -1.07
CA GLN A 50 -6.61 26.08 -0.53
C GLN A 50 -5.68 26.73 0.50
N VAL A 51 -5.19 27.95 0.25
CA VAL A 51 -4.18 28.61 1.10
C VAL A 51 -4.85 29.40 2.23
N LEU A 52 -5.93 30.13 1.93
CA LEU A 52 -6.55 31.12 2.82
C LEU A 52 -7.96 30.72 3.30
N CYS A 53 -8.51 29.59 2.83
CA CYS A 53 -9.89 29.18 3.13
C CYS A 53 -10.95 30.22 2.75
N ARG A 54 -10.71 31.06 1.75
CA ARG A 54 -11.66 32.06 1.23
C ARG A 54 -11.47 32.27 -0.28
N PRO A 55 -12.47 32.82 -1.00
CA PRO A 55 -12.24 33.31 -2.33
C PRO A 55 -11.34 34.57 -2.34
N PRO A 56 -10.75 34.94 -3.47
CA PRO A 56 -10.06 36.22 -3.63
C PRO A 56 -11.07 37.37 -3.49
N ALA A 57 -10.64 38.49 -2.89
CA ALA A 57 -11.38 39.73 -2.96
C ALA A 57 -11.29 40.37 -4.35
N ASP A 58 -12.21 41.29 -4.69
CA ASP A 58 -12.24 41.91 -6.02
C ASP A 58 -10.89 42.55 -6.39
N VAL A 59 -10.26 43.27 -5.46
CA VAL A 59 -8.94 43.86 -5.65
C VAL A 59 -7.84 42.83 -5.90
N GLU A 60 -7.88 41.71 -5.22
CA GLU A 60 -6.94 40.59 -5.42
C GLU A 60 -7.19 39.91 -6.76
N THR A 61 -8.45 39.78 -7.18
CA THR A 61 -8.81 39.22 -8.50
C THR A 61 -8.26 40.11 -9.62
N VAL A 62 -8.41 41.43 -9.53
CA VAL A 62 -7.90 42.39 -10.53
C VAL A 62 -6.37 42.37 -10.57
N ASP A 63 -5.70 42.34 -9.43
CA ASP A 63 -4.23 42.31 -9.37
C ASP A 63 -3.64 41.04 -9.99
N TRP A 64 -4.24 39.87 -9.74
CA TRP A 64 -3.74 38.59 -10.26
C TRP A 64 -4.20 38.30 -11.68
N ASP A 65 -5.38 38.75 -12.14
CA ASP A 65 -5.83 38.62 -13.51
C ASP A 65 -4.97 39.46 -14.49
N SER A 66 -4.28 40.49 -13.99
CA SER A 66 -3.36 41.31 -14.77
C SER A 66 -1.99 40.68 -15.01
N ARG A 67 -1.65 39.58 -14.35
CA ARG A 67 -0.36 38.89 -14.42
C ARG A 67 -0.45 37.55 -15.15
N PRO A 68 0.64 37.05 -15.75
CA PRO A 68 0.66 35.66 -16.20
C PRO A 68 0.39 34.73 -15.00
N PHE A 69 -0.66 33.91 -15.08
CA PHE A 69 -1.04 33.05 -13.96
C PHE A 69 -0.09 31.87 -13.86
N ASP A 70 0.64 31.81 -12.72
CA ASP A 70 1.38 30.64 -12.27
C ASP A 70 0.91 30.28 -10.86
N SER A 71 0.30 29.11 -10.72
CA SER A 71 -0.24 28.64 -9.43
C SER A 71 0.83 28.47 -8.34
N THR A 72 2.07 28.20 -8.72
CA THR A 72 3.19 28.06 -7.79
C THR A 72 3.59 29.41 -7.21
N SER A 73 3.79 30.40 -8.07
CA SER A 73 4.09 31.78 -7.66
C SER A 73 2.98 32.40 -6.82
N LEU A 74 1.72 32.18 -7.19
CA LEU A 74 0.58 32.61 -6.39
C LEU A 74 0.57 31.95 -5.01
N THR A 75 0.74 30.62 -4.97
CA THR A 75 0.78 29.88 -3.70
C THR A 75 1.88 30.39 -2.79
N GLN A 76 3.09 30.66 -3.31
CA GLN A 76 4.20 31.23 -2.54
C GLN A 76 3.88 32.63 -2.04
N ALA A 77 3.33 33.51 -2.90
CA ALA A 77 2.97 34.86 -2.53
C ALA A 77 1.87 34.89 -1.45
N LEU A 78 0.85 34.01 -1.56
CA LEU A 78 -0.17 33.90 -0.54
C LEU A 78 0.38 33.31 0.77
N ALA A 79 1.24 32.28 0.67
CA ALA A 79 1.81 31.62 1.83
C ALA A 79 2.70 32.53 2.70
N SER A 80 3.23 33.61 2.14
CA SER A 80 4.05 34.61 2.88
C SER A 80 3.21 35.59 3.70
N LYS A 81 1.89 35.68 3.47
CA LYS A 81 1.00 36.59 4.21
C LYS A 81 0.79 36.12 5.66
N ASP A 82 0.62 37.06 6.59
CA ASP A 82 0.30 36.77 7.97
C ASP A 82 -1.04 36.02 8.12
N GLU A 83 -2.01 36.34 7.27
CA GLU A 83 -3.28 35.64 7.18
C GLU A 83 -3.07 34.12 6.87
N ALA A 84 -2.19 33.81 5.92
CA ALA A 84 -1.90 32.41 5.58
C ALA A 84 -1.14 31.68 6.69
N ARG A 85 -0.29 32.40 7.44
CA ARG A 85 0.38 31.84 8.62
C ARG A 85 -0.68 31.44 9.65
N HIS A 86 -1.59 32.32 9.98
CA HIS A 86 -2.65 32.07 10.95
C HIS A 86 -3.57 30.92 10.51
N VAL A 87 -3.96 30.87 9.23
CA VAL A 87 -4.71 29.73 8.65
C VAL A 87 -3.95 28.41 8.83
N ARG A 88 -2.64 28.38 8.58
CA ARG A 88 -1.80 27.16 8.75
C ARG A 88 -1.75 26.71 10.21
N GLU A 89 -1.57 27.65 11.15
CA GLU A 89 -1.54 27.38 12.59
C GLU A 89 -2.85 26.76 13.05
N ILE A 90 -3.99 27.34 12.62
CA ILE A 90 -5.31 26.78 12.92
C ILE A 90 -5.50 25.41 12.26
N ARG A 91 -5.06 25.20 11.01
CA ARG A 91 -5.15 23.89 10.35
C ARG A 91 -4.33 22.82 11.06
N ALA A 92 -3.20 23.19 11.65
CA ALA A 92 -2.39 22.25 12.43
C ALA A 92 -3.18 21.72 13.65
N LEU A 93 -4.10 22.51 14.23
CA LEU A 93 -4.96 22.04 15.32
C LEU A 93 -5.89 20.89 14.91
N TYR A 94 -6.32 20.83 13.64
CA TYR A 94 -7.13 19.71 13.14
C TYR A 94 -6.34 18.41 13.13
N VAL A 95 -5.08 18.45 12.71
CA VAL A 95 -4.21 17.27 12.76
C VAL A 95 -4.00 16.84 14.21
N ASP A 96 -3.71 17.79 15.09
CA ASP A 96 -3.43 17.52 16.51
C ASP A 96 -4.65 16.97 17.26
N LEU A 97 -5.81 17.64 17.14
CA LEU A 97 -7.00 17.32 17.92
C LEU A 97 -7.96 16.35 17.23
N LEU A 98 -8.07 16.41 15.91
CA LEU A 98 -9.02 15.58 15.15
C LEU A 98 -8.35 14.41 14.40
N ARG A 99 -7.02 14.35 14.41
CA ARG A 99 -6.24 13.30 13.72
C ARG A 99 -6.57 13.22 12.22
N ARG A 100 -6.90 14.34 11.62
CA ARG A 100 -7.11 14.51 10.17
C ARG A 100 -6.74 15.91 9.72
N ALA A 101 -6.39 16.05 8.45
CA ALA A 101 -6.22 17.37 7.85
C ALA A 101 -7.57 18.12 7.79
N ALA A 102 -7.50 19.45 7.91
CA ALA A 102 -8.67 20.30 7.64
C ALA A 102 -9.04 20.23 6.15
N GLY A 103 -10.28 19.85 5.87
CA GLY A 103 -10.84 19.78 4.52
C GLY A 103 -11.56 21.07 4.09
N PRO A 104 -12.09 21.11 2.85
CA PRO A 104 -12.87 22.27 2.37
C PRO A 104 -14.07 22.63 3.26
N ALA A 105 -14.74 21.63 3.85
CA ALA A 105 -15.87 21.84 4.76
C ALA A 105 -15.47 22.57 6.06
N ASP A 106 -14.22 22.48 6.47
CA ASP A 106 -13.73 23.16 7.68
C ASP A 106 -13.39 24.63 7.44
N CYS A 107 -13.24 25.03 6.16
CA CYS A 107 -12.81 26.38 5.80
C CYS A 107 -13.74 27.47 6.33
N GLY A 108 -15.04 27.24 6.39
CA GLY A 108 -15.99 28.21 6.95
C GLY A 108 -15.68 28.55 8.40
N ARG A 109 -15.39 27.54 9.22
CA ARG A 109 -15.01 27.72 10.63
C ARG A 109 -13.63 28.36 10.78
N ILE A 110 -12.66 27.90 9.99
CA ILE A 110 -11.30 28.47 10.00
C ILE A 110 -11.38 29.95 9.67
N ARG A 111 -12.16 30.36 8.66
CA ARG A 111 -12.37 31.78 8.32
C ARG A 111 -12.98 32.55 9.46
N GLN A 112 -14.04 32.02 10.08
CA GLN A 112 -14.69 32.70 11.21
C GLN A 112 -13.69 33.01 12.33
N TRP A 113 -12.73 32.14 12.61
CA TRP A 113 -11.70 32.34 13.62
C TRP A 113 -10.64 33.35 13.16
N VAL A 114 -10.16 33.22 11.93
CA VAL A 114 -9.16 34.13 11.34
C VAL A 114 -9.71 35.57 11.25
N ASP A 115 -10.96 35.74 10.76
CA ASP A 115 -11.59 37.06 10.62
C ASP A 115 -11.87 37.75 11.96
N ARG A 116 -12.07 36.97 13.02
CA ARG A 116 -12.18 37.47 14.39
C ARG A 116 -10.82 37.78 15.04
N GLY A 117 -9.71 37.47 14.38
CA GLY A 117 -8.37 37.55 14.96
C GLY A 117 -8.20 36.64 16.20
N LEU A 118 -8.90 35.49 16.23
CA LEU A 118 -8.92 34.61 17.39
C LEU A 118 -7.52 34.03 17.64
N PRO A 119 -6.95 34.17 18.86
CA PRO A 119 -5.66 33.51 19.17
C PRO A 119 -5.72 32.02 18.99
N VAL A 120 -4.61 31.42 18.57
CA VAL A 120 -4.51 29.94 18.28
C VAL A 120 -4.95 29.11 19.49
N ASP A 121 -4.60 29.52 20.70
CA ASP A 121 -4.99 28.81 21.92
C ASP A 121 -6.50 28.86 22.20
N GLU A 122 -7.16 29.93 21.77
CA GLU A 122 -8.61 30.02 21.85
C GLU A 122 -9.28 29.17 20.78
N ALA A 123 -8.79 29.23 19.56
CA ALA A 123 -9.22 28.32 18.48
C ALA A 123 -9.05 26.83 18.87
N ARG A 124 -7.96 26.51 19.57
CA ARG A 124 -7.71 25.17 20.14
C ARG A 124 -8.81 24.77 21.14
N ARG A 125 -9.16 25.68 22.08
CA ARG A 125 -10.22 25.41 23.08
C ARG A 125 -11.58 25.23 22.40
N GLU A 126 -11.91 26.08 21.46
CA GLU A 126 -13.16 25.98 20.70
C GLU A 126 -13.20 24.67 19.89
N LEU A 127 -12.13 24.31 19.18
CA LEU A 127 -12.05 23.06 18.42
C LEU A 127 -12.16 21.83 19.34
N ALA A 128 -11.48 21.82 20.48
CA ALA A 128 -11.52 20.72 21.45
C ALA A 128 -12.91 20.52 22.06
N SER A 129 -13.75 21.57 22.10
CA SER A 129 -15.12 21.50 22.59
C SER A 129 -16.10 20.84 21.62
N LEU A 130 -15.72 20.63 20.34
CA LEU A 130 -16.60 20.06 19.33
C LEU A 130 -16.89 18.57 19.59
N PRO A 131 -18.08 18.10 19.18
CA PRO A 131 -18.42 16.67 19.31
C PRO A 131 -17.38 15.75 18.68
N GLU A 132 -16.85 16.10 17.51
CA GLU A 132 -15.81 15.33 16.82
C GLU A 132 -14.53 15.22 17.65
N ALA A 133 -14.03 16.34 18.20
CA ALA A 133 -12.82 16.34 19.02
C ALA A 133 -13.01 15.52 20.32
N ARG A 134 -14.20 15.66 20.94
CA ARG A 134 -14.55 14.84 22.12
C ARG A 134 -14.57 13.34 21.76
N ARG A 135 -15.10 12.99 20.61
CA ARG A 135 -15.12 11.60 20.13
C ARG A 135 -13.71 11.06 19.88
N VAL A 136 -12.84 11.85 19.24
CA VAL A 136 -11.42 11.51 19.07
C VAL A 136 -10.76 11.27 20.43
N ALA A 137 -10.93 12.16 21.39
CA ALA A 137 -10.36 12.01 22.72
C ALA A 137 -10.87 10.75 23.45
N GLN A 138 -12.15 10.42 23.31
CA GLN A 138 -12.74 9.20 23.87
C GLN A 138 -12.18 7.92 23.24
N VAL A 139 -12.12 7.86 21.89
CA VAL A 139 -11.58 6.70 21.16
C VAL A 139 -10.09 6.55 21.46
N ARG A 140 -9.33 7.68 21.51
CA ARG A 140 -7.91 7.65 21.90
C ARG A 140 -7.72 7.06 23.30
N ARG A 141 -8.58 7.40 24.27
CA ARG A 141 -8.53 6.81 25.62
C ARG A 141 -8.74 5.30 25.57
N VAL A 142 -9.75 4.84 24.85
CA VAL A 142 -9.99 3.38 24.65
C VAL A 142 -8.78 2.71 24.01
N PHE A 143 -8.16 3.36 23.02
CA PHE A 143 -6.95 2.85 22.38
C PHE A 143 -5.78 2.74 23.37
N VAL A 144 -5.53 3.79 24.18
CA VAL A 144 -4.48 3.77 25.22
C VAL A 144 -4.71 2.66 26.24
N GLU A 145 -5.95 2.50 26.69
CA GLU A 145 -6.33 1.46 27.66
C GLU A 145 -6.16 0.03 27.09
N THR A 146 -6.35 -0.15 25.79
CA THR A 146 -6.27 -1.48 25.14
C THR A 146 -4.87 -1.78 24.60
N ALA A 147 -4.19 -0.79 24.01
CA ALA A 147 -2.88 -0.95 23.40
C ALA A 147 -1.71 -0.67 24.38
N GLY A 148 -1.99 -0.12 25.57
CA GLY A 148 -0.98 0.19 26.58
C GLY A 148 -0.04 1.36 26.20
N ARG A 149 -0.35 2.12 25.16
CA ARG A 149 0.45 3.27 24.68
C ARG A 149 -0.41 4.33 24.02
N ASP A 150 0.11 5.54 23.93
CA ASP A 150 -0.52 6.61 23.13
C ASP A 150 -0.45 6.30 21.63
N PRO A 151 -1.52 6.61 20.86
CA PRO A 151 -1.49 6.52 19.42
C PRO A 151 -0.47 7.51 18.84
N ARG A 152 0.32 7.04 17.88
CA ARG A 152 1.30 7.84 17.12
C ARG A 152 0.67 8.29 15.80
N GLU A 153 1.35 9.13 15.04
CA GLU A 153 0.83 9.65 13.75
C GLU A 153 0.39 8.55 12.78
N TRP A 154 1.12 7.43 12.74
CA TRP A 154 0.76 6.27 11.88
C TRP A 154 -0.45 5.47 12.36
N ASP A 155 -0.90 5.67 13.61
CA ASP A 155 -2.14 5.08 14.10
C ASP A 155 -3.38 5.91 13.69
N ASP A 156 -3.17 7.14 13.20
CA ASP A 156 -4.26 8.07 12.90
C ASP A 156 -5.31 7.52 11.92
N PRO A 157 -4.97 6.81 10.83
CA PRO A 157 -5.97 6.21 9.96
C PRO A 157 -6.83 5.16 10.67
N ALA A 158 -6.22 4.32 11.52
CA ALA A 158 -6.94 3.32 12.31
C ALA A 158 -7.82 3.98 13.36
N LEU A 159 -7.29 4.99 14.08
CA LEU A 159 -8.03 5.76 15.06
C LEU A 159 -9.24 6.46 14.42
N ARG A 160 -9.05 7.07 13.23
CA ARG A 160 -10.14 7.73 12.48
C ARG A 160 -11.24 6.77 12.09
N ARG A 161 -10.93 5.57 11.62
CA ARG A 161 -11.95 4.53 11.33
C ARG A 161 -12.86 4.27 12.54
N TRP A 162 -12.28 4.21 13.74
CA TRP A 162 -13.06 4.03 14.97
C TRP A 162 -13.85 5.28 15.35
N VAL A 163 -13.27 6.47 15.16
CA VAL A 163 -13.96 7.74 15.40
C VAL A 163 -15.18 7.90 14.50
N ASP A 164 -15.01 7.59 13.22
CA ASP A 164 -16.04 7.73 12.18
C ASP A 164 -17.05 6.58 12.18
N SER A 165 -16.79 5.50 12.94
CA SER A 165 -17.69 4.36 13.03
C SER A 165 -18.94 4.66 13.89
N PRO A 166 -20.06 3.95 13.64
CA PRO A 166 -21.25 4.05 14.45
C PRO A 166 -21.14 3.35 15.82
N TYR A 167 -20.01 2.69 16.10
CA TYR A 167 -19.86 1.87 17.30
C TYR A 167 -19.77 2.69 18.58
N THR A 168 -20.32 2.17 19.66
CA THR A 168 -20.12 2.68 21.03
C THR A 168 -18.67 2.48 21.48
N LEU A 169 -18.22 3.18 22.49
CA LEU A 169 -16.88 3.00 23.05
C LEU A 169 -16.64 1.59 23.61
N ALA A 170 -17.71 0.97 24.17
CA ALA A 170 -17.64 -0.40 24.66
C ALA A 170 -17.46 -1.41 23.52
N GLU A 171 -18.17 -1.23 22.40
CA GLU A 171 -18.01 -2.05 21.20
C GLU A 171 -16.63 -1.85 20.57
N ILE A 172 -16.13 -0.60 20.52
CA ILE A 172 -14.77 -0.31 20.05
C ILE A 172 -13.75 -1.04 20.93
N ARG A 173 -13.87 -0.92 22.27
CA ARG A 173 -12.99 -1.64 23.20
C ARG A 173 -13.05 -3.15 22.98
N SER A 174 -14.23 -3.73 22.92
CA SER A 174 -14.42 -5.17 22.68
C SER A 174 -13.77 -5.61 21.37
N ARG A 175 -13.93 -4.82 20.32
CA ARG A 175 -13.34 -5.11 19.00
C ARG A 175 -11.83 -4.96 18.99
N LEU A 176 -11.28 -3.93 19.63
CA LEU A 176 -9.82 -3.75 19.77
C LEU A 176 -9.18 -4.88 20.59
N VAL A 177 -9.84 -5.34 21.64
CA VAL A 177 -9.38 -6.50 22.44
C VAL A 177 -9.56 -7.82 21.68
N ALA A 178 -10.62 -7.96 20.89
CA ALA A 178 -10.90 -9.18 20.11
C ALA A 178 -10.10 -9.25 18.80
N GLN A 179 -9.56 -8.16 18.34
CA GLN A 179 -8.74 -8.11 17.11
C GLN A 179 -7.33 -8.65 17.38
N ARG A 180 -7.23 -9.99 17.44
CA ARG A 180 -5.93 -10.57 17.18
C ARG A 180 -5.58 -10.25 15.70
N PRO A 181 -4.36 -9.82 15.40
CA PRO A 181 -3.98 -9.64 14.01
C PRO A 181 -4.04 -10.99 13.29
N LEU A 182 -4.53 -10.98 12.06
CA LEU A 182 -4.31 -12.11 11.17
C LEU A 182 -2.85 -12.11 10.73
N VAL A 183 -2.25 -13.28 10.66
CA VAL A 183 -0.85 -13.43 10.22
C VAL A 183 -0.80 -14.26 8.96
N GLY A 184 -0.32 -13.67 7.88
CA GLY A 184 -0.19 -14.31 6.57
C GLY A 184 1.26 -14.45 6.14
N VAL A 185 1.49 -15.39 5.21
CA VAL A 185 2.79 -15.59 4.57
C VAL A 185 2.66 -15.63 3.06
N HIS A 186 3.57 -14.97 2.35
CA HIS A 186 3.66 -15.06 0.89
C HIS A 186 4.23 -16.42 0.48
N TYR A 187 3.56 -17.09 -0.45
CA TYR A 187 3.89 -18.42 -0.97
C TYR A 187 4.04 -18.38 -2.49
N PHE A 188 5.17 -18.84 -3.01
CA PHE A 188 5.48 -18.81 -4.43
C PHE A 188 5.27 -20.18 -5.08
N ALA A 189 4.29 -20.28 -5.97
CA ALA A 189 3.85 -21.50 -6.63
C ALA A 189 4.47 -21.68 -8.04
N TRP A 190 5.75 -21.31 -8.23
CA TRP A 190 6.37 -21.20 -9.57
C TRP A 190 7.59 -22.07 -9.82
N TYR A 191 8.04 -22.87 -8.83
CA TYR A 191 9.26 -23.66 -8.95
C TYR A 191 9.11 -24.89 -9.84
N GLN A 192 10.19 -25.19 -10.58
CA GLN A 192 10.35 -26.32 -11.48
C GLN A 192 11.72 -26.93 -11.31
N LEU A 193 11.78 -28.27 -11.41
CA LEU A 193 13.02 -29.04 -11.56
C LEU A 193 13.25 -29.35 -13.04
N VAL A 194 14.31 -28.81 -13.60
CA VAL A 194 14.72 -29.08 -14.98
C VAL A 194 16.19 -29.46 -15.00
N SER A 195 16.67 -30.02 -16.12
CA SER A 195 18.09 -30.41 -16.27
C SER A 195 19.07 -29.26 -16.01
N ALA A 196 18.64 -28.00 -16.25
CA ALA A 196 19.43 -26.79 -15.99
C ALA A 196 19.40 -26.34 -14.52
N GLY A 197 18.64 -27.01 -13.63
CA GLY A 197 18.56 -26.69 -12.21
C GLY A 197 17.15 -26.39 -11.70
N TRP A 198 17.08 -25.80 -10.53
CA TRP A 198 15.82 -25.35 -9.90
C TRP A 198 15.52 -23.92 -10.34
N ARG A 199 14.34 -23.69 -10.89
CA ARG A 199 14.02 -22.41 -11.53
C ARG A 199 12.54 -22.05 -11.44
N ASN A 200 12.21 -20.79 -11.77
CA ASN A 200 10.86 -20.41 -12.21
C ASN A 200 10.86 -20.24 -13.75
N ASP A 201 9.78 -19.67 -14.30
CA ASP A 201 9.66 -19.47 -15.74
C ASP A 201 10.63 -18.40 -16.30
N LEU A 202 11.23 -17.57 -15.44
CA LEU A 202 12.05 -16.43 -15.84
C LEU A 202 13.55 -16.63 -15.54
N THR A 203 13.89 -17.27 -14.42
CA THR A 203 15.28 -17.36 -13.95
C THR A 203 15.56 -18.64 -13.18
N THR A 204 16.82 -18.95 -12.96
CA THR A 204 17.30 -20.13 -12.22
C THR A 204 17.76 -19.72 -10.83
N VAL A 205 17.37 -20.47 -9.81
CA VAL A 205 17.88 -20.29 -8.44
C VAL A 205 19.37 -20.63 -8.44
N PRO A 206 20.26 -19.76 -7.93
CA PRO A 206 21.68 -20.04 -7.86
C PRO A 206 21.98 -21.38 -7.16
N ALA A 207 23.00 -22.09 -7.63
CA ALA A 207 23.34 -23.42 -7.13
C ALA A 207 23.74 -23.42 -5.65
N ASP A 208 24.32 -22.31 -5.17
CA ASP A 208 24.77 -22.06 -3.82
C ASP A 208 23.68 -21.48 -2.89
N SER A 209 22.48 -21.23 -3.43
CA SER A 209 21.34 -20.84 -2.58
C SER A 209 21.02 -21.95 -1.57
N PRO A 210 20.56 -21.56 -0.35
CA PRO A 210 20.09 -22.52 0.64
C PRO A 210 19.08 -23.52 0.04
N LYS A 211 19.18 -24.77 0.45
CA LYS A 211 18.30 -25.83 -0.05
C LYS A 211 17.17 -26.08 0.95
N PRO A 212 15.91 -26.18 0.49
CA PRO A 212 14.84 -26.64 1.35
C PRO A 212 15.17 -27.96 2.06
N ALA A 213 14.79 -28.12 3.30
CA ALA A 213 15.03 -29.35 4.06
C ALA A 213 14.31 -30.56 3.44
N ILE A 214 13.20 -30.32 2.73
CA ILE A 214 12.48 -31.34 1.95
C ILE A 214 13.13 -31.64 0.59
N GLY A 215 14.26 -31.00 0.28
CA GLY A 215 14.89 -31.02 -1.05
C GLY A 215 14.32 -29.95 -1.98
N ARG A 216 14.97 -29.75 -3.13
CA ARG A 216 14.41 -28.89 -4.20
C ARG A 216 13.21 -29.62 -4.81
N TYR A 217 12.11 -28.91 -4.99
CA TYR A 217 10.81 -29.45 -5.38
C TYR A 217 10.24 -28.74 -6.61
N GLU A 218 9.27 -29.36 -7.24
CA GLU A 218 8.36 -28.69 -8.16
C GLU A 218 7.16 -28.14 -7.38
N SER A 219 6.69 -26.95 -7.74
CA SER A 219 5.49 -26.39 -7.12
C SER A 219 4.19 -27.15 -7.48
N SER A 220 4.27 -28.11 -8.38
CA SER A 220 3.20 -29.08 -8.69
C SER A 220 3.25 -30.33 -7.81
N ASP A 221 4.35 -30.55 -7.08
CA ASP A 221 4.51 -31.71 -6.20
C ASP A 221 3.53 -31.62 -5.02
N THR A 222 2.57 -32.56 -5.01
CA THR A 222 1.51 -32.60 -4.00
C THR A 222 2.02 -32.93 -2.59
N ASP A 223 3.13 -33.65 -2.47
CA ASP A 223 3.71 -34.01 -1.18
C ASP A 223 4.48 -32.81 -0.60
N ALA A 224 5.20 -32.08 -1.45
CA ALA A 224 5.84 -30.82 -1.07
C ALA A 224 4.79 -29.77 -0.63
N ILE A 225 3.71 -29.60 -1.40
CA ILE A 225 2.60 -28.71 -1.05
C ILE A 225 1.99 -29.13 0.31
N ALA A 226 1.72 -30.42 0.51
CA ALA A 226 1.13 -30.90 1.77
C ALA A 226 2.09 -30.72 2.95
N ALA A 227 3.41 -30.86 2.74
CA ALA A 227 4.41 -30.57 3.77
C ALA A 227 4.43 -29.09 4.13
N HIS A 228 4.42 -28.20 3.12
CA HIS A 228 4.38 -26.74 3.34
C HIS A 228 3.10 -26.30 4.08
N ILE A 229 1.94 -26.80 3.67
CA ILE A 229 0.67 -26.48 4.35
C ILE A 229 0.74 -26.84 5.84
N ARG A 230 1.21 -28.06 6.17
CA ARG A 230 1.39 -28.48 7.58
C ARG A 230 2.36 -27.58 8.31
N GLN A 231 3.54 -27.30 7.75
CA GLN A 231 4.57 -26.47 8.40
C GLN A 231 4.08 -25.03 8.61
N ILE A 232 3.38 -24.44 7.64
CA ILE A 232 2.79 -23.09 7.73
C ILE A 232 1.72 -23.08 8.82
N GLU A 233 0.85 -24.08 8.84
CA GLU A 233 -0.21 -24.20 9.83
C GLU A 233 0.32 -24.43 11.25
N ASP A 234 1.33 -25.30 11.41
CA ASP A 234 1.99 -25.60 12.68
C ASP A 234 2.75 -24.39 13.22
N ALA A 235 3.31 -23.54 12.34
CA ALA A 235 3.88 -22.25 12.72
C ALA A 235 2.84 -21.22 13.18
N GLY A 236 1.54 -21.51 13.00
CA GLY A 236 0.45 -20.68 13.49
C GLY A 236 -0.07 -19.65 12.49
N PHE A 237 0.39 -19.64 11.24
CA PHE A 237 -0.14 -18.74 10.22
C PHE A 237 -1.65 -18.97 10.00
N ASP A 238 -2.37 -17.88 9.79
CA ASP A 238 -3.81 -17.91 9.51
C ASP A 238 -4.08 -18.14 8.01
N PHE A 239 -3.20 -17.65 7.14
CA PHE A 239 -3.36 -17.79 5.70
C PHE A 239 -2.03 -17.72 4.92
N ALA A 240 -2.07 -18.23 3.69
CA ALA A 240 -1.02 -18.07 2.68
C ALA A 240 -1.52 -17.17 1.54
N ILE A 241 -0.66 -16.27 1.07
CA ILE A 241 -0.86 -15.50 -0.16
C ILE A 241 -0.12 -16.22 -1.27
N VAL A 242 -0.86 -16.93 -2.12
CA VAL A 242 -0.30 -17.73 -3.21
C VAL A 242 -0.08 -16.86 -4.43
N HIS A 243 1.18 -16.73 -4.86
CA HIS A 243 1.58 -15.94 -6.01
C HIS A 243 1.29 -16.67 -7.31
N VAL A 244 0.58 -16.00 -8.21
CA VAL A 244 0.20 -16.46 -9.55
C VAL A 244 0.64 -15.40 -10.56
N ILE A 245 1.34 -15.81 -11.61
CA ILE A 245 1.74 -14.90 -12.69
C ILE A 245 0.64 -14.90 -13.75
N ALA A 246 0.11 -13.71 -14.07
CA ALA A 246 -0.85 -13.54 -15.15
C ALA A 246 -0.25 -14.05 -16.48
N GLY A 247 -1.01 -14.82 -17.23
CA GLY A 247 -0.55 -15.42 -18.50
C GLY A 247 0.33 -16.67 -18.37
N PHE A 248 0.64 -17.16 -17.16
CA PHE A 248 1.42 -18.39 -16.94
C PHE A 248 0.54 -19.49 -16.34
N PRO A 249 -0.08 -20.36 -17.16
CA PRO A 249 -1.08 -21.35 -16.70
C PRO A 249 -0.58 -22.27 -15.60
N ARG A 250 0.73 -22.61 -15.58
CA ARG A 250 1.31 -23.49 -14.58
C ARG A 250 1.18 -22.92 -13.16
N THR A 251 1.42 -21.65 -12.97
CA THR A 251 1.30 -21.01 -11.64
C THR A 251 -0.14 -21.05 -11.14
N TRP A 252 -1.11 -20.94 -12.05
CA TRP A 252 -2.53 -21.09 -11.74
C TRP A 252 -2.88 -22.53 -11.34
N MET A 253 -2.41 -23.54 -12.10
CA MET A 253 -2.62 -24.95 -11.75
C MET A 253 -2.01 -25.28 -10.38
N ASN A 254 -0.79 -24.81 -10.11
CA ASN A 254 -0.13 -25.03 -8.83
C ASN A 254 -0.89 -24.37 -7.67
N ALA A 255 -1.37 -23.15 -7.87
CA ALA A 255 -2.21 -22.46 -6.89
C ALA A 255 -3.54 -23.18 -6.66
N ARG A 256 -4.16 -23.73 -7.73
CA ARG A 256 -5.36 -24.58 -7.61
C ARG A 256 -5.07 -25.82 -6.77
N THR A 257 -3.96 -26.52 -7.06
CA THR A 257 -3.54 -27.67 -6.26
C THR A 257 -3.31 -27.31 -4.79
N PHE A 258 -2.67 -26.16 -4.52
CA PHE A 258 -2.48 -25.67 -3.15
C PHE A 258 -3.83 -25.47 -2.44
N VAL A 259 -4.77 -24.76 -3.06
CA VAL A 259 -6.09 -24.50 -2.48
C VAL A 259 -6.87 -25.81 -2.26
N ASP A 260 -6.87 -26.74 -3.20
CA ASP A 260 -7.54 -28.03 -3.08
C ASP A 260 -7.00 -28.86 -1.90
N ARG A 261 -5.70 -28.74 -1.62
CA ARG A 261 -5.02 -29.43 -0.50
C ARG A 261 -5.34 -28.82 0.87
N LEU A 262 -5.98 -27.67 0.95
CA LEU A 262 -6.40 -27.06 2.23
C LEU A 262 -7.59 -27.80 2.88
N SER A 263 -8.20 -28.76 2.19
CA SER A 263 -9.31 -29.52 2.77
C SER A 263 -8.88 -30.26 4.04
N GLY A 264 -9.56 -30.01 5.15
CA GLY A 264 -9.20 -30.55 6.47
C GLY A 264 -8.24 -29.69 7.28
N HIS A 265 -7.68 -28.63 6.68
CA HIS A 265 -6.80 -27.67 7.35
C HIS A 265 -7.57 -26.42 7.80
N ARG A 266 -7.01 -25.67 8.78
CA ARG A 266 -7.55 -24.37 9.22
C ARG A 266 -6.97 -23.21 8.40
N LEU A 267 -5.81 -23.45 7.72
CA LEU A 267 -5.14 -22.47 6.88
C LEU A 267 -6.08 -21.96 5.77
N LYS A 268 -6.03 -20.66 5.51
CA LYS A 268 -6.73 -20.04 4.38
C LYS A 268 -5.74 -19.70 3.27
N ALA A 269 -6.26 -19.45 2.06
CA ALA A 269 -5.46 -18.95 0.94
C ALA A 269 -6.09 -17.69 0.34
N ALA A 270 -5.24 -16.79 -0.14
CA ALA A 270 -5.61 -15.69 -1.02
C ALA A 270 -4.69 -15.70 -2.25
N ILE A 271 -5.15 -15.19 -3.37
CA ILE A 271 -4.35 -15.12 -4.60
C ILE A 271 -3.74 -13.72 -4.74
N LEU A 272 -2.46 -13.68 -5.07
CA LEU A 272 -1.78 -12.49 -5.53
C LEU A 272 -1.44 -12.64 -7.03
N LEU A 273 -1.92 -11.71 -7.83
CA LEU A 273 -1.67 -11.63 -9.27
C LEU A 273 -0.42 -10.78 -9.53
N ASP A 274 0.62 -11.41 -10.06
CA ASP A 274 1.85 -10.77 -10.51
C ASP A 274 1.86 -10.61 -12.03
N GLY A 275 2.75 -9.74 -12.55
CA GLY A 275 2.90 -9.48 -13.98
C GLY A 275 1.91 -8.48 -14.57
N LEU A 276 1.10 -7.81 -13.76
CA LEU A 276 0.05 -6.87 -14.21
C LEU A 276 0.45 -5.40 -14.19
N TYR A 277 1.68 -5.06 -13.86
CA TYR A 277 2.14 -3.67 -13.68
C TYR A 277 2.10 -2.83 -14.97
N ALA A 278 2.16 -3.46 -16.16
CA ALA A 278 2.07 -2.80 -17.46
C ALA A 278 0.69 -2.93 -18.14
N GLU A 279 -0.26 -3.65 -17.52
CA GLU A 279 -1.57 -3.90 -18.07
C GLU A 279 -2.52 -2.72 -17.85
N ASP A 280 -3.49 -2.57 -18.75
CA ASP A 280 -4.57 -1.59 -18.58
C ASP A 280 -5.62 -2.06 -17.56
N ALA A 281 -6.54 -1.16 -17.21
CA ALA A 281 -7.58 -1.42 -16.22
C ALA A 281 -8.52 -2.59 -16.63
N ALA A 282 -8.80 -2.76 -17.92
CA ALA A 282 -9.68 -3.81 -18.42
C ALA A 282 -9.03 -5.19 -18.30
N ALA A 283 -7.74 -5.30 -18.67
CA ALA A 283 -6.96 -6.52 -18.53
C ALA A 283 -6.77 -6.91 -17.05
N LYS A 284 -6.43 -5.95 -16.19
CA LYS A 284 -6.36 -6.18 -14.74
C LYS A 284 -7.68 -6.71 -14.18
N ALA A 285 -8.80 -6.05 -14.53
CA ALA A 285 -10.13 -6.49 -14.10
C ALA A 285 -10.51 -7.89 -14.62
N MET A 286 -10.08 -8.26 -15.82
CA MET A 286 -10.25 -9.61 -16.37
C MET A 286 -9.54 -10.64 -15.51
N TRP A 287 -8.26 -10.46 -15.20
CA TRP A 287 -7.50 -11.37 -14.36
C TRP A 287 -8.04 -11.48 -12.93
N VAL A 288 -8.51 -10.38 -12.36
CA VAL A 288 -9.15 -10.40 -11.04
C VAL A 288 -10.46 -11.20 -11.06
N ARG A 289 -11.28 -11.04 -12.10
CA ARG A 289 -12.50 -11.86 -12.27
C ARG A 289 -12.15 -13.33 -12.42
N GLN A 290 -11.13 -13.67 -13.20
CA GLN A 290 -10.67 -15.05 -13.34
C GLN A 290 -10.24 -15.63 -11.98
N ALA A 291 -9.44 -14.91 -11.19
CA ALA A 291 -9.04 -15.37 -9.87
C ALA A 291 -10.24 -15.57 -8.93
N ARG A 292 -11.20 -14.63 -8.93
CA ARG A 292 -12.44 -14.78 -8.19
C ARG A 292 -13.21 -16.04 -8.60
N ASP A 293 -13.45 -16.20 -9.90
CA ASP A 293 -14.30 -17.27 -10.43
C ASP A 293 -13.67 -18.65 -10.22
N GLU A 294 -12.33 -18.73 -10.24
CA GLU A 294 -11.60 -19.97 -10.04
C GLU A 294 -11.45 -20.35 -8.57
N PHE A 295 -11.18 -19.40 -7.67
CA PHE A 295 -10.77 -19.71 -6.30
C PHE A 295 -11.79 -19.34 -5.23
N ALA A 296 -12.59 -18.28 -5.42
CA ALA A 296 -13.42 -17.71 -4.35
C ALA A 296 -14.58 -18.62 -3.88
N GLY A 297 -14.93 -19.64 -4.65
CA GLY A 297 -15.92 -20.66 -4.26
C GLY A 297 -15.43 -21.60 -3.16
N ASP A 298 -14.13 -21.69 -2.92
CA ASP A 298 -13.58 -22.56 -1.89
C ASP A 298 -13.80 -21.99 -0.48
N ARG A 299 -14.17 -22.85 0.46
CA ARG A 299 -14.40 -22.47 1.86
C ARG A 299 -13.11 -22.04 2.59
N HIS A 300 -11.93 -22.43 2.10
CA HIS A 300 -10.64 -22.05 2.63
C HIS A 300 -10.10 -20.76 1.98
N TYR A 301 -10.82 -20.19 1.02
CA TYR A 301 -10.43 -18.92 0.45
C TYR A 301 -10.64 -17.76 1.45
N LEU A 302 -9.59 -16.92 1.62
CA LEU A 302 -9.63 -15.81 2.57
C LEU A 302 -10.61 -14.74 2.12
N ARG A 303 -11.43 -14.26 3.04
CA ARG A 303 -12.37 -13.16 2.84
C ARG A 303 -12.07 -12.03 3.81
N ILE A 304 -12.13 -10.81 3.30
CA ILE A 304 -12.09 -9.57 4.09
C ILE A 304 -13.44 -8.89 3.94
N ASP A 305 -14.06 -8.56 5.07
CA ASP A 305 -15.42 -7.97 5.10
C ASP A 305 -16.47 -8.78 4.30
N GLY A 306 -16.32 -10.10 4.27
CA GLY A 306 -17.20 -11.02 3.55
C GLY A 306 -16.86 -11.23 2.08
N GLU A 307 -15.99 -10.42 1.50
CA GLU A 307 -15.56 -10.50 0.09
C GLU A 307 -14.24 -11.28 -0.07
N PRO A 308 -14.10 -12.13 -1.12
CA PRO A 308 -12.86 -12.83 -1.39
C PRO A 308 -11.72 -11.83 -1.68
N LEU A 309 -10.56 -12.07 -1.03
CA LEU A 309 -9.40 -11.22 -1.17
C LEU A 309 -8.60 -11.58 -2.43
N VAL A 310 -8.41 -10.62 -3.32
CA VAL A 310 -7.46 -10.71 -4.44
C VAL A 310 -6.45 -9.58 -4.32
N LEU A 311 -5.19 -9.94 -4.43
CA LEU A 311 -4.09 -8.98 -4.37
C LEU A 311 -3.48 -8.79 -5.76
N LEU A 312 -2.97 -7.59 -6.03
CA LEU A 312 -2.22 -7.24 -7.22
C LEU A 312 -0.80 -6.82 -6.79
N PHE A 313 0.22 -7.28 -7.51
CA PHE A 313 1.58 -6.84 -7.23
C PHE A 313 1.95 -5.60 -8.04
N SER A 314 2.26 -4.50 -7.34
CA SER A 314 2.72 -3.22 -7.92
C SER A 314 1.86 -2.69 -9.08
N ALA A 315 0.57 -3.07 -9.12
CA ALA A 315 -0.37 -2.69 -10.15
C ALA A 315 -1.48 -1.80 -9.56
N PRO A 316 -1.48 -0.49 -9.86
CA PRO A 316 -2.49 0.44 -9.34
C PRO A 316 -3.91 -0.03 -9.60
N ILE A 317 -4.78 0.14 -8.60
CA ILE A 317 -6.20 -0.22 -8.70
C ILE A 317 -6.96 1.02 -9.19
N ASP A 318 -7.03 1.17 -10.50
CA ASP A 318 -7.75 2.21 -11.24
C ASP A 318 -9.06 1.69 -11.85
N PHE A 319 -9.55 0.57 -11.34
CA PHE A 319 -10.76 -0.14 -11.76
C PHE A 319 -11.47 -0.73 -10.55
N ASP A 320 -12.67 -1.28 -10.78
CA ASP A 320 -13.43 -1.99 -9.75
C ASP A 320 -13.93 -3.35 -10.26
N VAL A 321 -13.97 -4.33 -9.35
CA VAL A 321 -14.60 -5.64 -9.60
C VAL A 321 -15.54 -5.91 -8.43
N PRO A 322 -16.85 -5.76 -8.62
CA PRO A 322 -17.82 -5.98 -7.56
C PRO A 322 -17.71 -7.37 -6.94
N GLY A 323 -17.87 -7.44 -5.62
CA GLY A 323 -17.81 -8.69 -4.88
C GLY A 323 -16.39 -9.24 -4.69
N VAL A 324 -15.37 -8.37 -4.74
CA VAL A 324 -13.97 -8.71 -4.49
C VAL A 324 -13.31 -7.66 -3.60
N ALA A 325 -12.70 -8.09 -2.52
CA ALA A 325 -11.81 -7.26 -1.70
C ALA A 325 -10.45 -7.11 -2.41
N LEU A 326 -10.30 -6.05 -3.21
CA LEU A 326 -9.05 -5.77 -3.93
C LEU A 326 -8.03 -5.07 -3.05
N ARG A 327 -6.79 -5.53 -3.10
CA ARG A 327 -5.63 -4.85 -2.49
C ARG A 327 -4.47 -4.83 -3.47
N ASN A 328 -3.66 -3.78 -3.41
CA ASN A 328 -2.45 -3.68 -4.18
C ASN A 328 -1.24 -3.70 -3.24
N VAL A 329 -0.28 -4.55 -3.54
CA VAL A 329 0.89 -4.79 -2.70
C VAL A 329 2.10 -4.10 -3.32
N TYR A 330 2.77 -3.26 -2.55
CA TYR A 330 3.87 -2.43 -3.03
C TYR A 330 5.21 -2.80 -2.45
N TRP A 331 6.24 -2.66 -3.29
CA TRP A 331 7.61 -2.50 -2.84
C TRP A 331 7.74 -1.31 -1.91
N THR A 332 8.24 -1.57 -0.73
CA THR A 332 8.41 -0.57 0.31
C THR A 332 9.88 -0.33 0.66
N ASP A 333 10.79 -0.78 -0.22
CA ASP A 333 12.24 -0.64 -0.10
C ASP A 333 12.72 0.83 -0.02
N ARG A 334 11.91 1.75 -0.54
CA ARG A 334 12.18 3.19 -0.53
C ARG A 334 11.29 3.95 0.45
N TYR A 335 10.86 3.29 1.50
CA TYR A 335 10.09 3.95 2.53
C TYR A 335 10.90 5.06 3.20
N ASP A 336 10.42 6.29 3.06
CA ASP A 336 10.92 7.46 3.79
C ASP A 336 10.05 7.68 5.04
N PRO A 337 10.55 7.35 6.23
CA PRO A 337 9.79 7.51 7.47
C PRO A 337 9.51 8.98 7.81
N GLY A 338 10.34 9.91 7.33
CA GLY A 338 10.16 11.34 7.55
C GLY A 338 8.99 11.92 6.74
N ARG A 339 8.64 11.29 5.63
CA ARG A 339 7.55 11.71 4.74
C ARG A 339 6.36 10.77 4.73
N ASN A 340 6.48 9.63 5.38
CA ASN A 340 5.51 8.53 5.33
C ASN A 340 5.12 8.16 3.88
N THR A 341 6.12 8.05 3.01
CA THR A 341 5.94 7.74 1.59
C THR A 341 6.83 6.58 1.18
N PHE A 342 6.33 5.68 0.34
CA PHE A 342 7.10 4.56 -0.21
C PHE A 342 7.82 4.90 -1.50
N ASN A 343 7.34 5.91 -2.20
CA ASN A 343 7.97 6.49 -3.36
C ASN A 343 7.62 7.98 -3.32
N PRO A 344 8.59 8.91 -3.42
CA PRO A 344 8.32 10.34 -3.37
C PRO A 344 7.33 10.82 -4.44
N SER A 345 7.08 10.01 -5.48
CA SER A 345 6.15 10.33 -6.58
C SER A 345 4.75 9.73 -6.40
N ARG A 346 4.50 8.88 -5.39
CA ARG A 346 3.21 8.21 -5.25
C ARG A 346 2.58 8.39 -3.87
N ARG A 347 1.35 8.87 -3.88
CA ARG A 347 0.49 8.91 -2.70
C ARG A 347 -0.04 7.50 -2.40
N LEU A 348 -0.05 7.12 -1.12
CA LEU A 348 -0.69 5.90 -0.66
C LEU A 348 -2.19 5.98 -0.84
N GLU A 349 -2.76 4.92 -1.38
CA GLU A 349 -4.19 4.75 -1.56
C GLU A 349 -4.78 3.84 -0.47
N PRO A 350 -6.08 3.91 -0.18
CA PRO A 350 -6.71 3.09 0.86
C PRO A 350 -6.62 1.57 0.62
N ARG A 351 -6.40 1.15 -0.63
CA ARG A 351 -6.27 -0.26 -1.01
C ARG A 351 -4.83 -0.75 -1.05
N ASP A 352 -3.83 0.09 -0.70
CA ASP A 352 -2.42 -0.28 -0.73
C ASP A 352 -2.00 -1.00 0.53
N TRP A 353 -1.28 -2.12 0.37
CA TRP A 353 -0.62 -2.86 1.43
C TRP A 353 0.89 -2.90 1.21
N PRO A 354 1.70 -2.93 2.27
CA PRO A 354 3.15 -3.06 2.14
C PRO A 354 3.51 -4.50 1.76
N PHE A 355 4.46 -4.67 0.84
CA PHE A 355 4.96 -5.99 0.45
C PHE A 355 6.07 -6.45 1.37
N TRP A 356 7.15 -5.69 1.43
CA TRP A 356 8.20 -5.79 2.44
C TRP A 356 8.84 -4.42 2.63
N ALA A 357 9.51 -4.22 3.75
CA ALA A 357 10.26 -3.01 4.01
C ALA A 357 11.48 -3.29 4.89
N PRO A 358 12.59 -2.53 4.71
CA PRO A 358 13.67 -2.55 5.67
C PRO A 358 13.21 -2.04 7.03
N THR A 359 14.02 -2.24 8.06
CA THR A 359 13.75 -1.65 9.38
C THR A 359 14.06 -0.15 9.38
N PRO A 360 13.18 0.71 9.91
CA PRO A 360 11.88 0.40 10.50
C PRO A 360 10.78 0.24 9.44
N GLN A 361 10.09 -0.92 9.49
CA GLN A 361 8.96 -1.15 8.59
C GLN A 361 7.74 -0.28 8.95
N PRO A 362 6.91 0.08 7.95
CA PRO A 362 5.72 0.89 8.14
C PRO A 362 4.50 0.09 8.59
N LEU A 363 3.54 0.79 9.20
CA LEU A 363 2.14 0.35 9.29
C LEU A 363 1.35 1.08 8.20
N VAL A 364 0.85 0.35 7.21
CA VAL A 364 0.06 0.91 6.11
C VAL A 364 -1.30 0.25 6.05
N ASN A 365 -2.37 1.05 6.15
CA ASN A 365 -3.75 0.56 6.11
C ASN A 365 -4.01 -0.65 7.02
N GLY A 366 -3.42 -0.63 8.22
CA GLY A 366 -3.55 -1.72 9.19
C GLY A 366 -2.61 -2.89 8.99
N VAL A 367 -1.71 -2.86 8.01
CA VAL A 367 -0.80 -3.96 7.65
C VAL A 367 0.65 -3.62 7.94
N VAL A 368 1.39 -4.56 8.53
CA VAL A 368 2.84 -4.48 8.75
C VAL A 368 3.53 -5.65 8.06
N PRO A 369 4.54 -5.41 7.20
CA PRO A 369 5.34 -6.47 6.61
C PRO A 369 6.45 -6.90 7.58
N VAL A 370 6.84 -8.18 7.50
CA VAL A 370 7.99 -8.74 8.22
C VAL A 370 8.83 -9.56 7.24
N VAL A 371 10.15 -9.33 7.22
CA VAL A 371 11.08 -10.02 6.32
C VAL A 371 12.30 -10.51 7.10
N PRO A 372 12.79 -11.76 6.85
CA PRO A 372 13.91 -12.32 7.60
C PRO A 372 15.27 -11.72 7.23
N GLY A 373 15.37 -11.18 6.06
CA GLY A 373 16.51 -10.59 5.37
C GLY A 373 16.16 -10.48 3.90
N TYR A 374 16.99 -9.81 3.11
CA TYR A 374 16.77 -9.62 1.68
C TYR A 374 18.09 -9.48 0.94
N THR A 375 18.22 -10.13 -0.21
CA THR A 375 19.21 -9.80 -1.22
C THR A 375 18.74 -10.23 -2.59
N ASP A 376 18.75 -9.33 -3.54
CA ASP A 376 18.43 -9.58 -4.94
C ASP A 376 19.67 -9.78 -5.83
N ALA A 377 20.83 -9.99 -5.19
CA ALA A 377 22.07 -10.31 -5.90
C ALA A 377 21.92 -11.49 -6.89
N PRO A 378 21.16 -12.55 -6.56
CA PRO A 378 20.94 -13.65 -7.50
C PRO A 378 20.24 -13.25 -8.80
N LEU A 379 19.51 -12.16 -8.80
CA LEU A 379 18.77 -11.67 -9.98
C LEU A 379 19.64 -10.84 -10.94
N GLY A 380 20.91 -10.54 -10.58
CA GLY A 380 21.81 -9.77 -11.41
C GLY A 380 21.34 -8.35 -11.74
N ARG A 381 20.54 -7.74 -10.86
CA ARG A 381 20.02 -6.38 -11.02
C ARG A 381 21.16 -5.34 -10.98
N SER A 382 21.02 -4.24 -11.70
CA SER A 382 22.02 -3.16 -11.76
C SER A 382 22.26 -2.46 -10.41
N ARG A 383 21.30 -2.55 -9.49
CA ARG A 383 21.42 -2.11 -8.10
C ARG A 383 20.95 -3.23 -7.20
N THR A 384 21.88 -3.85 -6.52
CA THR A 384 21.60 -4.89 -5.54
C THR A 384 21.35 -4.28 -4.17
N MET A 385 20.27 -4.64 -3.54
CA MET A 385 19.99 -4.35 -2.14
C MET A 385 20.37 -5.56 -1.29
N VAL A 386 20.94 -5.29 -0.12
CA VAL A 386 21.29 -6.33 0.83
C VAL A 386 20.84 -5.89 2.23
N HIS A 387 19.96 -6.68 2.82
CA HIS A 387 19.57 -6.59 4.21
C HIS A 387 19.91 -7.93 4.88
N PRO A 388 21.03 -8.02 5.58
CA PRO A 388 21.51 -9.30 6.11
C PRO A 388 20.55 -9.86 7.17
N ARG A 389 20.41 -11.17 7.18
CA ARG A 389 19.60 -11.89 8.17
C ARG A 389 20.16 -11.77 9.60
N ASP A 390 21.48 -11.55 9.75
CA ASP A 390 22.18 -11.40 11.01
C ASP A 390 21.79 -12.47 12.03
N ASN A 391 21.84 -13.72 11.63
CA ASN A 391 21.41 -14.85 12.45
C ASN A 391 20.01 -14.66 13.09
N GLY A 392 19.08 -14.11 12.31
CA GLY A 392 17.71 -13.86 12.74
C GLY A 392 17.48 -12.55 13.51
N ARG A 393 18.52 -11.72 13.70
CA ARG A 393 18.36 -10.44 14.42
C ARG A 393 17.36 -9.50 13.70
N MET A 394 17.53 -9.32 12.39
CA MET A 394 16.61 -8.48 11.61
C MET A 394 15.15 -8.97 11.73
N TYR A 395 14.94 -10.28 11.60
CA TYR A 395 13.61 -10.87 11.69
C TYR A 395 12.97 -10.65 13.06
N ARG A 396 13.75 -10.82 14.14
CA ARG A 396 13.30 -10.58 15.51
C ARG A 396 12.91 -9.12 15.73
N GLU A 397 13.75 -8.18 15.29
CA GLU A 397 13.49 -6.75 15.42
C GLU A 397 12.23 -6.33 14.67
N GLN A 398 12.02 -6.86 13.47
CA GLN A 398 10.82 -6.59 12.68
C GLN A 398 9.55 -7.14 13.33
N TRP A 399 9.58 -8.35 13.87
CA TRP A 399 8.46 -8.92 14.60
C TRP A 399 8.13 -8.13 15.88
N GLN A 400 9.13 -7.79 16.67
CA GLN A 400 8.93 -6.98 17.88
C GLN A 400 8.28 -5.64 17.55
N ARG A 401 8.75 -4.99 16.48
CA ARG A 401 8.14 -3.76 16.00
C ARG A 401 6.71 -3.98 15.49
N ALA A 402 6.47 -5.03 14.71
CA ALA A 402 5.14 -5.34 14.21
C ALA A 402 4.15 -5.52 15.37
N LEU A 403 4.50 -6.28 16.39
CA LEU A 403 3.66 -6.45 17.59
C LEU A 403 3.42 -5.12 18.33
N ALA A 404 4.42 -4.25 18.41
CA ALA A 404 4.30 -2.94 19.06
C ALA A 404 3.43 -1.95 18.29
N LEU A 405 3.20 -2.18 16.99
CA LEU A 405 2.35 -1.35 16.13
C LEU A 405 0.87 -1.73 16.21
N HIS A 406 0.53 -2.86 16.83
CA HIS A 406 -0.85 -3.39 16.93
C HIS A 406 -1.59 -3.39 15.58
N PRO A 407 -1.07 -4.05 14.54
CA PRO A 407 -1.67 -4.07 13.23
C PRO A 407 -2.94 -4.94 13.20
N GLU A 408 -3.74 -4.81 12.13
CA GLU A 408 -4.83 -5.74 11.81
C GLU A 408 -4.30 -6.99 11.12
N LEU A 409 -3.22 -6.81 10.35
CA LEU A 409 -2.53 -7.86 9.60
C LEU A 409 -1.02 -7.76 9.74
N ILE A 410 -0.37 -8.92 9.86
CA ILE A 410 1.08 -9.06 9.72
C ILE A 410 1.32 -9.96 8.50
N LEU A 411 2.13 -9.49 7.55
CA LEU A 411 2.47 -10.24 6.35
C LEU A 411 3.95 -10.59 6.36
N VAL A 412 4.25 -11.89 6.38
CA VAL A 412 5.62 -12.39 6.30
C VAL A 412 6.01 -12.61 4.84
N TYR A 413 7.05 -11.95 4.42
CA TYR A 413 7.66 -12.12 3.13
C TYR A 413 9.00 -12.84 3.32
N SER A 414 9.12 -14.13 2.96
CA SER A 414 8.17 -15.06 2.34
C SER A 414 8.33 -16.49 2.91
N TRP A 415 7.41 -17.41 2.55
CA TRP A 415 7.64 -18.85 2.83
C TRP A 415 8.85 -19.35 2.06
N ASN A 416 8.87 -19.15 0.72
CA ASN A 416 9.79 -19.84 -0.18
C ASN A 416 10.32 -18.98 -1.35
N GLU A 417 10.63 -17.68 -1.14
CA GLU A 417 11.27 -16.86 -2.18
C GLU A 417 12.80 -16.97 -2.08
N TYR A 418 13.38 -17.74 -3.02
CA TYR A 418 14.82 -18.02 -3.08
C TYR A 418 15.60 -17.06 -3.99
N PHE A 419 14.94 -16.37 -4.94
CA PHE A 419 15.61 -15.42 -5.81
C PHE A 419 15.97 -14.10 -5.08
N GLU A 420 15.17 -13.75 -4.08
CA GLU A 420 15.38 -12.59 -3.23
C GLU A 420 15.84 -12.96 -1.81
N GLN A 421 16.14 -14.25 -1.60
CA GLN A 421 16.68 -14.80 -0.35
C GLN A 421 15.83 -14.45 0.89
N THR A 422 14.50 -14.39 0.75
CA THR A 422 13.57 -14.07 1.84
C THR A 422 12.87 -15.30 2.42
N ALA A 423 13.20 -16.51 1.94
CA ALA A 423 12.58 -17.74 2.39
C ALA A 423 12.74 -17.98 3.90
N ILE A 424 11.66 -18.41 4.57
CA ILE A 424 11.64 -18.84 5.97
C ILE A 424 11.43 -20.33 6.13
N GLU A 425 11.05 -21.08 5.07
CA GLU A 425 10.92 -22.52 5.15
C GLU A 425 12.22 -23.17 5.65
N PRO A 426 12.16 -24.33 6.30
CA PRO A 426 13.35 -25.02 6.79
C PRO A 426 14.34 -25.32 5.65
N THR A 427 15.63 -25.02 5.88
CA THR A 427 16.72 -25.24 4.92
C THR A 427 17.95 -25.86 5.57
N ASP A 428 18.91 -26.29 4.75
CA ASP A 428 20.22 -26.75 5.18
C ASP A 428 21.07 -25.64 5.85
N ALA A 429 20.80 -24.36 5.55
CA ALA A 429 21.58 -23.24 6.03
C ALA A 429 21.15 -22.73 7.43
N TRP A 430 19.86 -22.79 7.76
CA TRP A 430 19.34 -22.26 9.03
C TRP A 430 18.39 -23.22 9.76
N GLY A 431 18.26 -24.47 9.26
CA GLY A 431 17.31 -25.42 9.84
C GLY A 431 15.88 -24.85 9.87
N ASP A 432 15.20 -24.99 10.97
CA ASP A 432 13.84 -24.50 11.22
C ASP A 432 13.79 -23.18 12.04
N GLN A 433 14.92 -22.47 12.16
CA GLN A 433 15.06 -21.28 12.99
C GLN A 433 13.94 -20.26 12.75
N TYR A 434 13.70 -19.88 11.49
CA TYR A 434 12.71 -18.84 11.15
C TYR A 434 11.27 -19.31 11.36
N VAL A 435 10.99 -20.58 11.14
CA VAL A 435 9.67 -21.18 11.42
C VAL A 435 9.38 -21.16 12.92
N ARG A 436 10.35 -21.57 13.76
CA ARG A 436 10.19 -21.49 15.22
C ARG A 436 10.02 -20.06 15.72
N MET A 437 10.81 -19.13 15.19
CA MET A 437 10.65 -17.70 15.52
C MET A 437 9.27 -17.20 15.11
N SER A 438 8.79 -17.54 13.91
CA SER A 438 7.44 -17.22 13.46
C SER A 438 6.39 -17.76 14.42
N ALA A 439 6.45 -19.04 14.76
CA ALA A 439 5.50 -19.68 15.69
C ALA A 439 5.44 -18.96 17.05
N CYS A 440 6.60 -18.61 17.60
CA CYS A 440 6.67 -17.88 18.86
C CYS A 440 6.03 -16.48 18.75
N PHE A 441 6.38 -15.70 17.73
CA PHE A 441 5.85 -14.34 17.54
C PHE A 441 4.37 -14.34 17.14
N ILE A 442 3.92 -15.29 16.33
CA ILE A 442 2.50 -15.46 15.99
C ILE A 442 1.68 -15.79 17.25
N ALA A 443 2.23 -16.62 18.14
CA ALA A 443 1.58 -16.88 19.42
C ALA A 443 1.48 -15.62 20.29
N HIS A 444 2.46 -14.71 20.26
CA HIS A 444 2.36 -13.39 20.88
C HIS A 444 1.29 -12.51 20.20
N ALA A 445 1.30 -12.44 18.87
CA ALA A 445 0.32 -11.70 18.09
C ALA A 445 -1.11 -12.13 18.44
N HIS A 446 -1.36 -13.44 18.44
CA HIS A 446 -2.69 -14.00 18.71
C HIS A 446 -3.14 -13.81 20.18
N ARG A 447 -2.22 -13.64 21.12
CA ARG A 447 -2.54 -13.31 22.52
C ARG A 447 -2.61 -11.80 22.79
N GLY A 448 -2.30 -10.95 21.80
CA GLY A 448 -2.21 -9.51 21.99
C GLY A 448 -1.07 -9.10 22.93
N THR A 449 0.01 -9.88 22.99
CA THR A 449 1.16 -9.63 23.86
C THR A 449 2.39 -9.26 23.03
N THR A 450 3.28 -8.48 23.63
CA THR A 450 4.61 -8.22 23.09
C THR A 450 5.62 -9.08 23.85
N GLY A 451 6.50 -9.75 23.13
CA GLY A 451 7.51 -10.61 23.73
C GLY A 451 8.73 -10.78 22.83
N SER A 452 9.76 -11.41 23.35
CA SER A 452 10.96 -11.77 22.59
C SER A 452 11.00 -13.27 22.32
N CYS A 453 11.44 -13.63 21.13
CA CYS A 453 11.57 -15.01 20.67
C CYS A 453 13.01 -15.35 20.22
#